data_353eda661e43f1140437e3f24364baab
#
_entry.id   353eda661e43f1140437e3f24364baab
#
_cell.length_a   1.000
_cell.length_b   1.000
_cell.length_c   1.000
_cell.angle_alpha   90.00
_cell.angle_beta   90.00
_cell.angle_gamma   90.00
#
_symmetry.space_group_name_H-M   'P 1'
#
loop_
_entity.id
_entity.type
_entity.pdbx_description
1 polymer ?
#
loop_
_entity_poly.entity_id
_entity_poly.type
_entity_poly.pdbx_seq_one_letter_code
_entity_poly.pdbx_strand_id
1 'polypeptide(L)'
;IDKDGLNSNKKYITYFALFTLTPSLLISIFSLFLFSFALEKYFDKKVTTVVNNSYQLARDYVEEVRNKIQSEIVLVAFDVNKSKKFLNDNVNEYKRFLNTQKIIRGVDEIHIIDIDKKILFTTLEDDEPYIAPVDKALNLVLDDDRPLKIINALENRSAAIMSLQNFEDRFLYVVKYLDKDISRYLIESQEAINFY
;
A
#
# COMPACT_ATOMS: atom_id res chain seq x y z
N ILE A 1 -41.12 6.23 -75.86
CA ILE A 1 -40.34 5.69 -74.68
C ILE A 1 -40.81 6.45 -73.48
N ASP A 2 -41.59 5.72 -72.64
CA ASP A 2 -42.34 6.26 -71.50
C ASP A 2 -41.39 6.73 -70.39
N LYS A 3 -41.02 8.00 -70.42
CA LYS A 3 -40.19 8.64 -69.38
C LYS A 3 -40.91 8.76 -68.02
N ASP A 4 -42.24 8.75 -68.02
CA ASP A 4 -43.06 8.90 -66.82
C ASP A 4 -43.10 7.58 -66.00
N GLY A 5 -43.14 6.42 -66.66
CA GLY A 5 -43.10 5.12 -65.99
C GLY A 5 -41.75 4.82 -65.28
N LEU A 6 -40.64 5.24 -65.90
CA LEU A 6 -39.33 5.12 -65.33
C LEU A 6 -39.12 5.99 -64.07
N ASN A 7 -39.71 7.19 -64.07
CA ASN A 7 -39.65 8.13 -62.96
C ASN A 7 -40.52 7.71 -61.78
N SER A 8 -41.69 7.09 -62.07
CA SER A 8 -42.59 6.52 -61.11
C SER A 8 -41.96 5.30 -60.38
N ASN A 9 -41.35 4.38 -61.13
CA ASN A 9 -40.64 3.24 -60.52
C ASN A 9 -39.47 3.65 -59.58
N LYS A 10 -38.69 4.66 -59.98
CA LYS A 10 -37.64 5.19 -59.12
C LYS A 10 -38.17 5.76 -57.83
N LYS A 11 -39.29 6.49 -57.87
CA LYS A 11 -39.94 7.02 -56.66
C LYS A 11 -40.44 5.90 -55.74
N TYR A 12 -41.04 4.85 -56.27
CA TYR A 12 -41.49 3.73 -55.45
C TYR A 12 -40.32 2.98 -54.79
N ILE A 13 -39.26 2.73 -55.50
CA ILE A 13 -38.04 2.10 -54.96
C ILE A 13 -37.44 2.96 -53.88
N THR A 14 -37.39 4.27 -54.06
CA THR A 14 -36.86 5.21 -53.06
C THR A 14 -37.71 5.25 -51.78
N TYR A 15 -39.02 5.31 -51.91
CA TYR A 15 -39.93 5.28 -50.77
C TYR A 15 -39.88 3.92 -50.05
N PHE A 16 -39.82 2.81 -50.77
CA PHE A 16 -39.69 1.49 -50.18
C PHE A 16 -38.37 1.34 -49.44
N ALA A 17 -37.26 1.75 -50.07
CA ALA A 17 -35.96 1.72 -49.43
C ALA A 17 -35.94 2.61 -48.17
N LEU A 18 -36.50 3.80 -48.22
CA LEU A 18 -36.59 4.69 -47.08
C LEU A 18 -37.42 4.10 -45.95
N PHE A 19 -38.58 3.51 -46.27
CA PHE A 19 -39.49 2.91 -45.31
C PHE A 19 -38.89 1.65 -44.62
N THR A 20 -38.06 0.87 -45.32
CA THR A 20 -37.41 -0.33 -44.76
C THR A 20 -36.09 0.01 -44.02
N LEU A 21 -35.28 0.93 -44.56
CA LEU A 21 -33.98 1.31 -43.95
C LEU A 21 -34.10 2.18 -42.72
N THR A 22 -35.08 3.10 -42.69
CA THR A 22 -35.25 4.02 -41.56
C THR A 22 -35.50 3.31 -40.24
N PRO A 23 -36.44 2.37 -40.10
CA PRO A 23 -36.64 1.65 -38.84
C PRO A 23 -35.44 0.82 -38.44
N SER A 24 -34.79 0.16 -39.41
CA SER A 24 -33.59 -0.64 -39.16
C SER A 24 -32.43 0.23 -38.62
N LEU A 25 -32.21 1.40 -39.19
CA LEU A 25 -31.19 2.34 -38.77
C LEU A 25 -31.49 2.91 -37.39
N LEU A 26 -32.77 3.24 -37.12
CA LEU A 26 -33.19 3.71 -35.77
C LEU A 26 -32.99 2.64 -34.71
N ILE A 27 -33.33 1.38 -34.99
CA ILE A 27 -33.13 0.28 -34.06
C ILE A 27 -31.63 0.06 -33.81
N SER A 28 -30.80 0.12 -34.86
CA SER A 28 -29.34 -0.01 -34.71
C SER A 28 -28.74 1.10 -33.86
N ILE A 29 -29.12 2.36 -34.11
CA ILE A 29 -28.66 3.53 -33.30
C ILE A 29 -29.11 3.38 -31.85
N PHE A 30 -30.38 3.02 -31.65
CA PHE A 30 -30.92 2.84 -30.29
C PHE A 30 -30.26 1.69 -29.55
N SER A 31 -29.99 0.58 -30.24
CA SER A 31 -29.25 -0.56 -29.65
C SER A 31 -27.82 -0.19 -29.27
N LEU A 32 -27.10 0.55 -30.12
CA LEU A 32 -25.77 1.05 -29.80
C LEU A 32 -25.78 2.00 -28.60
N PHE A 33 -26.78 2.90 -28.56
CA PHE A 33 -26.92 3.81 -27.43
C PHE A 33 -27.22 3.08 -26.13
N LEU A 34 -28.15 2.15 -26.12
CA LEU A 34 -28.46 1.33 -24.93
C LEU A 34 -27.25 0.49 -24.48
N PHE A 35 -26.56 -0.11 -25.47
CA PHE A 35 -25.38 -0.93 -25.15
C PHE A 35 -24.27 -0.07 -24.54
N SER A 36 -23.96 1.07 -25.13
CA SER A 36 -22.93 1.99 -24.59
C SER A 36 -23.31 2.50 -23.20
N PHE A 37 -24.55 2.95 -23.01
CA PHE A 37 -25.03 3.45 -21.73
C PHE A 37 -25.07 2.36 -20.64
N ALA A 38 -25.52 1.15 -20.98
CA ALA A 38 -25.58 0.04 -20.04
C ALA A 38 -24.18 -0.46 -19.66
N LEU A 39 -23.26 -0.55 -20.63
CA LEU A 39 -21.88 -0.91 -20.38
C LEU A 39 -21.19 0.12 -19.52
N GLU A 40 -21.24 1.39 -19.88
CA GLU A 40 -20.62 2.49 -19.14
C GLU A 40 -21.08 2.47 -17.68
N LYS A 41 -22.40 2.48 -17.45
CA LYS A 41 -22.95 2.48 -16.10
C LYS A 41 -22.64 1.21 -15.29
N TYR A 42 -22.59 0.04 -15.94
CA TYR A 42 -22.28 -1.21 -15.27
C TYR A 42 -20.78 -1.32 -14.95
N PHE A 43 -19.93 -0.95 -15.92
CA PHE A 43 -18.48 -1.02 -15.73
C PHE A 43 -17.99 0.00 -14.72
N ASP A 44 -18.43 1.26 -14.80
CA ASP A 44 -18.05 2.31 -13.84
C ASP A 44 -18.38 1.90 -12.42
N LYS A 45 -19.59 1.44 -12.17
CA LYS A 45 -20.00 1.03 -10.83
C LYS A 45 -19.18 -0.18 -10.33
N LYS A 46 -18.96 -1.18 -11.20
CA LYS A 46 -18.26 -2.40 -10.81
C LYS A 46 -16.76 -2.16 -10.62
N VAL A 47 -16.14 -1.39 -11.53
CA VAL A 47 -14.72 -1.01 -11.45
C VAL A 47 -14.48 -0.16 -10.21
N THR A 48 -15.29 0.88 -9.98
CA THR A 48 -15.19 1.72 -8.79
C THR A 48 -15.32 0.91 -7.50
N THR A 49 -16.26 -0.04 -7.45
CA THR A 49 -16.44 -0.89 -6.27
C THR A 49 -15.23 -1.80 -6.05
N VAL A 50 -14.69 -2.41 -7.10
CA VAL A 50 -13.51 -3.29 -7.00
C VAL A 50 -12.28 -2.48 -6.57
N VAL A 51 -12.04 -1.32 -7.17
CA VAL A 51 -10.92 -0.45 -6.81
C VAL A 51 -11.02 -0.01 -5.34
N ASN A 52 -12.18 0.45 -4.90
CA ASN A 52 -12.38 0.87 -3.52
C ASN A 52 -12.20 -0.29 -2.52
N ASN A 53 -12.73 -1.48 -2.82
CA ASN A 53 -12.57 -2.64 -1.94
C ASN A 53 -11.11 -3.09 -1.87
N SER A 54 -10.40 -3.08 -2.99
CA SER A 54 -8.99 -3.45 -3.04
C SER A 54 -8.12 -2.41 -2.31
N TYR A 55 -8.45 -1.12 -2.44
CA TYR A 55 -7.79 -0.06 -1.68
C TYR A 55 -7.98 -0.23 -0.16
N GLN A 56 -9.22 -0.52 0.26
CA GLN A 56 -9.50 -0.80 1.67
C GLN A 56 -8.71 -2.01 2.18
N LEU A 57 -8.68 -3.10 1.43
CA LEU A 57 -7.92 -4.28 1.79
C LEU A 57 -6.42 -4.00 1.94
N ALA A 58 -5.86 -3.24 1.00
CA ALA A 58 -4.45 -2.86 1.05
C ALA A 58 -4.16 -1.95 2.25
N ARG A 59 -5.07 -1.02 2.56
CA ARG A 59 -4.98 -0.15 3.74
C ARG A 59 -5.05 -0.95 5.05
N ASP A 60 -6.00 -1.89 5.13
CA ASP A 60 -6.18 -2.75 6.30
C ASP A 60 -4.94 -3.61 6.55
N TYR A 61 -4.32 -4.15 5.48
CA TYR A 61 -3.05 -4.86 5.57
C TYR A 61 -1.93 -3.99 6.17
N VAL A 62 -1.77 -2.76 5.68
CA VAL A 62 -0.74 -1.84 6.21
C VAL A 62 -1.02 -1.52 7.69
N GLU A 63 -2.27 -1.32 8.07
CA GLU A 63 -2.64 -1.07 9.46
C GLU A 63 -2.42 -2.30 10.35
N GLU A 64 -2.66 -3.50 9.85
CA GLU A 64 -2.35 -4.76 10.54
C GLU A 64 -0.84 -4.90 10.78
N VAL A 65 -0.01 -4.71 9.75
CA VAL A 65 1.46 -4.74 9.89
C VAL A 65 1.94 -3.70 10.90
N ARG A 66 1.36 -2.51 10.85
CA ARG A 66 1.65 -1.42 11.77
C ARG A 66 1.32 -1.75 13.22
N ASN A 67 0.17 -2.34 13.48
CA ASN A 67 -0.24 -2.74 14.82
C ASN A 67 0.61 -3.90 15.33
N LYS A 68 0.94 -4.84 14.45
CA LYS A 68 1.84 -5.94 14.77
C LYS A 68 3.22 -5.44 15.20
N ILE A 69 3.86 -4.57 14.41
CA ILE A 69 5.21 -4.07 14.75
C ILE A 69 5.23 -3.29 16.07
N GLN A 70 4.13 -2.59 16.41
CA GLN A 70 4.00 -1.91 17.69
C GLN A 70 3.98 -2.88 18.87
N SER A 71 3.34 -4.03 18.71
CA SER A 71 3.30 -5.06 19.74
C SER A 71 4.64 -5.78 19.85
N GLU A 72 5.25 -6.09 18.70
CA GLU A 72 6.52 -6.82 18.67
C GLU A 72 7.68 -6.01 19.25
N ILE A 73 7.75 -4.69 19.02
CA ILE A 73 8.82 -3.86 19.59
C ILE A 73 8.81 -3.86 21.12
N VAL A 74 7.62 -3.88 21.75
CA VAL A 74 7.50 -3.96 23.21
C VAL A 74 8.08 -5.28 23.73
N LEU A 75 7.80 -6.36 23.04
CA LEU A 75 8.31 -7.69 23.41
C LEU A 75 9.82 -7.80 23.21
N VAL A 76 10.34 -7.26 22.10
CA VAL A 76 11.79 -7.18 21.85
C VAL A 76 12.46 -6.32 22.92
N ALA A 77 11.90 -5.14 23.26
CA ALA A 77 12.44 -4.27 24.28
C ALA A 77 12.48 -4.97 25.65
N PHE A 78 11.44 -5.70 26.01
CA PHE A 78 11.42 -6.49 27.24
C PHE A 78 12.55 -7.52 27.25
N ASP A 79 12.72 -8.28 26.17
CA ASP A 79 13.75 -9.30 26.07
C ASP A 79 15.17 -8.70 26.05
N VAL A 80 15.38 -7.56 25.37
CA VAL A 80 16.65 -6.79 25.37
C VAL A 80 16.99 -6.31 26.77
N ASN A 81 16.03 -5.67 27.47
CA ASN A 81 16.22 -5.18 28.82
C ASN A 81 16.59 -6.30 29.81
N LYS A 82 15.92 -7.45 29.67
CA LYS A 82 16.18 -8.64 30.50
C LYS A 82 17.57 -9.25 30.21
N SER A 83 17.98 -9.25 28.97
CA SER A 83 19.23 -9.88 28.51
C SER A 83 20.48 -9.05 28.73
N LYS A 84 20.36 -7.75 29.07
CA LYS A 84 21.47 -6.83 29.29
C LYS A 84 22.56 -7.42 30.20
N LYS A 85 22.17 -8.04 31.31
CA LYS A 85 23.11 -8.62 32.28
C LYS A 85 23.92 -9.80 31.76
N PHE A 86 23.42 -10.47 30.73
CA PHE A 86 24.05 -11.67 30.15
C PHE A 86 24.91 -11.36 28.93
N LEU A 87 24.58 -10.28 28.21
CA LEU A 87 25.24 -9.95 26.94
C LEU A 87 26.52 -9.11 27.13
N ASN A 88 26.73 -8.50 28.33
CA ASN A 88 27.96 -7.80 28.73
C ASN A 88 28.55 -6.86 27.64
N ASP A 89 27.70 -6.17 26.88
CA ASP A 89 28.06 -5.30 25.76
C ASP A 89 28.90 -6.00 24.66
N ASN A 90 28.87 -7.33 24.59
CA ASN A 90 29.52 -8.09 23.55
C ASN A 90 28.74 -7.98 22.23
N VAL A 91 29.31 -7.32 21.22
CA VAL A 91 28.68 -7.03 19.95
C VAL A 91 28.20 -8.32 19.24
N ASN A 92 28.98 -9.39 19.27
CA ASN A 92 28.62 -10.66 18.62
C ASN A 92 27.45 -11.35 19.32
N GLU A 93 27.41 -11.32 20.65
CA GLU A 93 26.31 -11.87 21.42
C GLU A 93 25.02 -11.08 21.18
N TYR A 94 25.10 -9.73 21.13
CA TYR A 94 23.95 -8.90 20.77
C TYR A 94 23.48 -9.18 19.35
N LYS A 95 24.38 -9.26 18.36
CA LYS A 95 24.00 -9.55 16.98
C LYS A 95 23.26 -10.90 16.89
N ARG A 96 23.77 -11.93 17.55
CA ARG A 96 23.11 -13.26 17.60
C ARG A 96 21.75 -13.21 18.29
N PHE A 97 21.67 -12.53 19.41
CA PHE A 97 20.42 -12.36 20.18
C PHE A 97 19.36 -11.61 19.35
N LEU A 98 19.71 -10.46 18.76
CA LEU A 98 18.80 -9.67 17.94
C LEU A 98 18.35 -10.44 16.69
N ASN A 99 19.23 -11.21 16.04
CA ASN A 99 18.84 -12.07 14.93
C ASN A 99 17.86 -13.17 15.35
N THR A 100 18.01 -13.73 16.54
CA THR A 100 17.01 -14.65 17.09
C THR A 100 15.66 -13.96 17.32
N GLN A 101 15.65 -12.75 17.88
CA GLN A 101 14.44 -11.97 18.05
C GLN A 101 13.80 -11.62 16.69
N LYS A 102 14.58 -11.20 15.70
CA LYS A 102 14.15 -10.94 14.33
C LYS A 102 13.33 -12.10 13.76
N ILE A 103 13.86 -13.33 13.88
CA ILE A 103 13.21 -14.55 13.38
C ILE A 103 11.93 -14.86 14.15
N ILE A 104 11.99 -14.86 15.50
CA ILE A 104 10.85 -15.21 16.35
C ILE A 104 9.69 -14.23 16.17
N ARG A 105 9.99 -12.93 16.03
CA ARG A 105 9.00 -11.86 15.90
C ARG A 105 8.54 -11.63 14.47
N GLY A 106 9.23 -12.22 13.49
CA GLY A 106 8.91 -12.06 12.06
C GLY A 106 9.02 -10.61 11.59
N VAL A 107 10.02 -9.89 12.13
CA VAL A 107 10.41 -8.54 11.68
C VAL A 107 11.64 -8.63 10.77
N ASP A 108 11.94 -7.58 10.04
CA ASP A 108 12.98 -7.63 9.00
C ASP A 108 14.29 -7.01 9.47
N GLU A 109 14.23 -5.96 10.33
CA GLU A 109 15.41 -5.36 10.93
C GLU A 109 15.15 -5.02 12.40
N ILE A 110 16.19 -5.17 13.23
CA ILE A 110 16.21 -4.72 14.62
C ILE A 110 17.52 -3.98 14.85
N HIS A 111 17.41 -2.75 15.38
CA HIS A 111 18.56 -1.90 15.71
C HIS A 111 18.45 -1.41 17.14
N ILE A 112 19.57 -1.34 17.82
CA ILE A 112 19.76 -0.53 19.02
C ILE A 112 20.61 0.67 18.59
N ILE A 113 20.06 1.86 18.74
CA ILE A 113 20.67 3.12 18.31
C ILE A 113 20.84 4.08 19.48
N ASP A 114 21.75 5.03 19.33
CA ASP A 114 21.90 6.15 20.27
C ASP A 114 21.03 7.36 19.88
N ILE A 115 21.14 8.43 20.65
CA ILE A 115 20.40 9.68 20.43
C ILE A 115 20.76 10.35 19.10
N ASP A 116 21.98 10.14 18.61
CA ASP A 116 22.44 10.61 17.30
C ASP A 116 22.04 9.69 16.15
N LYS A 117 21.20 8.69 16.44
CA LYS A 117 20.72 7.65 15.49
C LYS A 117 21.83 6.74 14.96
N LYS A 118 22.98 6.74 15.62
CA LYS A 118 24.07 5.85 15.26
C LYS A 118 23.79 4.43 15.75
N ILE A 119 24.05 3.46 14.90
CA ILE A 119 23.90 2.05 15.24
C ILE A 119 24.91 1.65 16.30
N LEU A 120 24.43 1.06 17.39
CA LEU A 120 25.21 0.38 18.38
C LEU A 120 25.21 -1.13 18.15
N PHE A 121 24.03 -1.69 17.89
CA PHE A 121 23.84 -3.11 17.53
C PHE A 121 22.77 -3.21 16.44
N THR A 122 22.95 -4.14 15.51
CA THR A 122 22.05 -4.30 14.37
C THR A 122 21.96 -5.75 13.88
N THR A 123 20.84 -6.07 13.24
CA THR A 123 20.65 -7.32 12.50
C THR A 123 20.97 -7.18 11.01
N LEU A 124 21.32 -5.97 10.53
CA LEU A 124 21.77 -5.77 9.15
C LEU A 124 23.10 -6.47 8.90
N GLU A 125 23.30 -6.93 7.68
CA GLU A 125 24.59 -7.33 7.19
C GLU A 125 25.42 -6.10 6.76
N ASP A 126 26.73 -6.28 6.61
CA ASP A 126 27.68 -5.16 6.43
C ASP A 126 27.47 -4.35 5.14
N ASP A 127 26.80 -4.95 4.14
CA ASP A 127 26.50 -4.36 2.83
C ASP A 127 25.06 -3.80 2.72
N GLU A 128 24.22 -3.99 3.74
CA GLU A 128 22.84 -3.51 3.74
C GLU A 128 22.74 -2.04 4.20
N PRO A 129 21.99 -1.19 3.48
CA PRO A 129 21.87 0.22 3.81
C PRO A 129 21.01 0.43 5.05
N TYR A 130 21.55 1.11 6.06
CA TYR A 130 20.78 1.57 7.20
C TYR A 130 19.99 2.84 6.88
N ILE A 131 18.70 2.82 7.16
CA ILE A 131 17.83 4.01 7.06
C ILE A 131 17.40 4.42 8.46
N ALA A 132 17.97 5.53 8.91
CA ALA A 132 17.72 6.07 10.25
C ALA A 132 16.25 6.56 10.41
N PRO A 133 15.70 6.50 11.65
CA PRO A 133 14.42 7.13 11.94
C PRO A 133 14.52 8.66 11.79
N VAL A 134 13.38 9.30 11.47
CA VAL A 134 13.31 10.76 11.37
C VAL A 134 13.49 11.43 12.74
N ASP A 135 14.07 12.63 12.80
CA ASP A 135 14.32 13.35 14.06
C ASP A 135 13.06 13.55 14.90
N LYS A 136 11.94 13.85 14.23
CA LYS A 136 10.66 14.02 14.90
C LYS A 136 10.21 12.77 15.67
N ALA A 137 10.51 11.57 15.16
CA ALA A 137 10.15 10.31 15.81
C ALA A 137 10.98 10.10 17.09
N LEU A 138 12.27 10.39 17.03
CA LEU A 138 13.16 10.27 18.19
C LEU A 138 12.73 11.24 19.30
N ASN A 139 12.47 12.51 18.96
CA ASN A 139 12.04 13.52 19.92
C ASN A 139 10.73 13.14 20.63
N LEU A 140 9.78 12.56 19.89
CA LEU A 140 8.51 12.12 20.48
C LEU A 140 8.67 10.95 21.46
N VAL A 141 9.66 10.07 21.22
CA VAL A 141 9.95 8.94 22.11
C VAL A 141 10.72 9.33 23.35
N LEU A 142 11.47 10.43 23.30
CA LEU A 142 12.13 11.01 24.46
C LEU A 142 11.13 11.55 25.50
N ASP A 143 10.00 12.05 25.02
CA ASP A 143 8.96 12.62 25.88
C ASP A 143 7.94 11.57 26.35
N ASP A 144 7.92 10.37 25.74
CA ASP A 144 6.92 9.32 26.03
C ASP A 144 7.53 7.92 25.85
N ASP A 145 7.50 7.13 26.92
CA ASP A 145 8.00 5.73 26.93
C ASP A 145 7.22 4.76 26.04
N ARG A 146 6.13 5.22 25.41
CA ARG A 146 5.32 4.38 24.51
C ARG A 146 5.99 4.21 23.15
N PRO A 147 5.83 3.03 22.52
CA PRO A 147 6.37 2.81 21.17
C PRO A 147 5.69 3.74 20.16
N LEU A 148 6.49 4.46 19.39
CA LEU A 148 6.05 5.30 18.29
C LEU A 148 6.09 4.51 16.98
N LYS A 149 4.98 4.52 16.26
CA LYS A 149 4.89 3.94 14.92
C LYS A 149 5.34 4.93 13.85
N ILE A 150 6.16 4.47 12.92
CA ILE A 150 6.63 5.22 11.77
C ILE A 150 6.20 4.46 10.52
N ILE A 151 5.53 5.16 9.60
CA ILE A 151 5.19 4.59 8.28
C ILE A 151 5.88 5.42 7.22
N ASN A 152 6.60 4.72 6.35
CA ASN A 152 7.08 5.27 5.10
C ASN A 152 6.61 4.37 3.96
N ALA A 153 5.42 4.66 3.43
CA ALA A 153 4.83 3.88 2.34
C ALA A 153 5.67 3.97 1.05
N LEU A 154 6.36 5.10 0.83
CA LEU A 154 7.22 5.31 -0.34
C LEU A 154 8.45 4.39 -0.32
N GLU A 155 8.90 3.99 0.87
CA GLU A 155 10.05 3.09 1.05
C GLU A 155 9.61 1.65 1.37
N ASN A 156 8.33 1.32 1.23
CA ASN A 156 7.76 0.01 1.59
C ASN A 156 8.11 -0.43 3.01
N ARG A 157 8.17 0.50 3.95
CA ARG A 157 8.61 0.25 5.32
C ARG A 157 7.55 0.65 6.34
N SER A 158 7.32 -0.21 7.31
CA SER A 158 6.67 0.10 8.57
C SER A 158 7.71 -0.07 9.67
N ALA A 159 7.82 0.89 10.55
CA ALA A 159 8.79 0.85 11.63
C ALA A 159 8.16 1.25 12.96
N ALA A 160 8.82 0.86 14.05
CA ALA A 160 8.52 1.34 15.38
C ALA A 160 9.82 1.68 16.11
N ILE A 161 9.76 2.69 16.97
CA ILE A 161 10.85 3.10 17.84
C ILE A 161 10.35 3.27 19.27
N MET A 162 11.17 2.91 20.25
CA MET A 162 10.92 3.17 21.67
C MET A 162 12.23 3.28 22.47
N SER A 163 12.19 3.93 23.61
CA SER A 163 13.31 4.02 24.54
C SER A 163 13.53 2.66 25.25
N LEU A 164 14.80 2.36 25.59
CA LEU A 164 15.19 1.19 26.37
C LEU A 164 15.43 1.58 27.81
N GLN A 165 14.53 1.19 28.71
CA GLN A 165 14.53 1.63 30.12
C GLN A 165 15.83 1.31 30.91
N ASN A 166 16.49 0.21 30.58
CA ASN A 166 17.72 -0.20 31.26
C ASN A 166 19.01 0.31 30.60
N PHE A 167 18.90 1.17 29.61
CA PHE A 167 20.03 1.70 28.86
C PHE A 167 19.91 3.23 28.79
N GLU A 168 20.94 3.96 29.19
CA GLU A 168 20.97 5.40 29.05
C GLU A 168 21.08 5.79 27.58
N ASP A 169 20.20 6.69 27.12
CA ASP A 169 20.18 7.27 25.77
C ASP A 169 20.21 6.25 24.62
N ARG A 170 19.60 5.07 24.83
CA ARG A 170 19.51 4.05 23.79
C ARG A 170 18.05 3.78 23.42
N PHE A 171 17.85 3.58 22.13
CA PHE A 171 16.54 3.35 21.53
C PHE A 171 16.53 2.04 20.76
N LEU A 172 15.43 1.32 20.88
CA LEU A 172 15.13 0.18 20.03
C LEU A 172 14.39 0.68 18.78
N TYR A 173 14.87 0.32 17.61
CA TYR A 173 14.26 0.64 16.33
C TYR A 173 14.05 -0.65 15.55
N VAL A 174 12.78 -0.96 15.22
CA VAL A 174 12.38 -2.21 14.56
C VAL A 174 11.70 -1.87 13.26
N VAL A 175 12.03 -2.61 12.19
CA VAL A 175 11.52 -2.39 10.85
C VAL A 175 10.86 -3.66 10.33
N LYS A 176 9.74 -3.48 9.66
CA LYS A 176 9.05 -4.49 8.86
C LYS A 176 8.82 -3.96 7.45
N TYR A 177 9.30 -4.69 6.46
CA TYR A 177 9.02 -4.35 5.07
C TYR A 177 7.57 -4.68 4.72
N LEU A 178 6.94 -3.77 4.00
CA LEU A 178 5.63 -3.97 3.41
C LEU A 178 5.79 -4.74 2.08
N ASP A 179 4.75 -5.45 1.70
CA ASP A 179 4.68 -6.03 0.38
C ASP A 179 4.73 -4.93 -0.69
N LYS A 180 5.67 -5.05 -1.64
CA LYS A 180 5.93 -4.03 -2.66
C LYS A 180 4.73 -3.82 -3.59
N ASP A 181 4.00 -4.89 -3.89
CA ASP A 181 2.84 -4.80 -4.78
C ASP A 181 1.68 -4.12 -4.07
N ILE A 182 1.49 -4.39 -2.78
CA ILE A 182 0.46 -3.71 -1.96
C ILE A 182 0.79 -2.23 -1.79
N SER A 183 2.04 -1.89 -1.49
CA SER A 183 2.48 -0.49 -1.35
C SER A 183 2.31 0.29 -2.66
N ARG A 184 2.73 -0.29 -3.78
CA ARG A 184 2.53 0.30 -5.11
C ARG A 184 1.04 0.49 -5.41
N TYR A 185 0.22 -0.52 -5.15
CA TYR A 185 -1.21 -0.45 -5.35
C TYR A 185 -1.88 0.68 -4.54
N LEU A 186 -1.44 0.88 -3.29
CA LEU A 186 -1.94 1.98 -2.45
C LEU A 186 -1.62 3.35 -3.04
N ILE A 187 -0.39 3.54 -3.53
CA ILE A 187 0.04 4.80 -4.14
C ILE A 187 -0.78 5.07 -5.42
N GLU A 188 -0.84 4.10 -6.33
CA GLU A 188 -1.57 4.21 -7.61
C GLU A 188 -3.07 4.42 -7.39
N SER A 189 -3.67 3.72 -6.42
CA SER A 189 -5.09 3.87 -6.10
C SER A 189 -5.41 5.21 -5.44
N GLN A 190 -4.52 5.76 -4.62
CA GLN A 190 -4.68 7.07 -4.02
C GLN A 190 -4.65 8.18 -5.08
N GLU A 191 -3.77 8.07 -6.06
CA GLU A 191 -3.72 8.98 -7.21
C GLU A 191 -5.01 8.89 -8.04
N ALA A 192 -5.49 7.69 -8.31
CA ALA A 192 -6.74 7.48 -9.04
C ALA A 192 -7.96 8.06 -8.30
N ILE A 193 -8.06 7.87 -6.97
CA ILE A 193 -9.15 8.42 -6.15
C ILE A 193 -9.12 9.96 -6.14
N ASN A 194 -7.93 10.56 -6.14
CA ASN A 194 -7.79 12.02 -6.15
C ASN A 194 -8.07 12.64 -7.52
N PHE A 195 -8.10 11.85 -8.59
CA PHE A 195 -8.37 12.30 -9.97
C PHE A 195 -9.87 12.34 -10.31
N TYR A 196 -10.72 11.62 -9.60
CA TYR A 196 -12.17 11.59 -9.73
C TYR A 196 -12.85 12.44 -8.66
#